data_333db159a19f6a2afe22e39175b98c90
#
_entry.id   333db159a19f6a2afe22e39175b98c90
#
_cell.length_a   1.000
_cell.length_b   1.000
_cell.length_c   1.000
_cell.angle_alpha   90.00
_cell.angle_beta   90.00
_cell.angle_gamma   90.00
#
_symmetry.space_group_name_H-M   'P 1'
#
loop_
_entity.id
_entity.type
_entity.pdbx_description
1 polymer ?
#
loop_
_entity_poly.entity_id
_entity_poly.type
_entity_poly.pdbx_seq_one_letter_code
_entity_poly.pdbx_strand_id
1 'polypeptide(L)'
;GDDFGRYTKLEKVTWFDDTNVHKYKNWGKDEFAVKQSFSKNRDAYDDIIAQAASMHGLDKGLVKAIIHTESGFNPRARSGPGAKGLMQLMPATARRFAVTDVYDPAQNIGGGTKYLRFLLKRFNNDLELALAGYNAGEGNVDKYKGIPPFAETQDYVRRVMSRYNKLYGGNTSRLSMN
;
A
#
# COMPACT_ATOMS: atom_id res chain seq x y z
N GLY A 1 7.53 22.49 -1.84
CA GLY A 1 7.55 22.25 -2.16
C GLY A 1 7.78 22.21 -2.09
N ASP A 2 7.53 22.36 -1.75
CA ASP A 2 7.63 22.00 -2.14
C ASP A 2 7.87 21.51 -2.21
N ASP A 3 7.65 21.53 -1.79
CA ASP A 3 7.72 20.82 -2.25
C ASP A 3 7.53 20.20 -2.58
N PHE A 4 7.01 20.25 -2.39
CA PHE A 4 6.78 19.38 -3.08
C PHE A 4 6.96 19.33 -3.90
N GLY A 5 7.15 19.54 -3.91
CA GLY A 5 7.14 19.20 -4.84
C GLY A 5 7.68 18.96 -5.18
N ARG A 6 7.79 19.16 -5.03
CA ARG A 6 8.24 18.59 -5.52
C ARG A 6 8.25 17.81 -5.90
N TYR A 7 8.09 17.82 -5.52
CA TYR A 7 7.87 16.86 -6.09
C TYR A 7 7.61 16.79 -6.65
N THR A 8 7.65 17.07 -6.64
CA THR A 8 7.22 16.81 -7.31
C THR A 8 7.43 16.73 -7.75
N LYS A 9 7.49 17.19 -7.75
CA LYS A 9 7.35 16.87 -8.25
C LYS A 9 7.59 16.48 -8.62
N LEU A 10 7.75 16.68 -8.48
CA LEU A 10 7.65 16.05 -8.82
C LEU A 10 7.84 15.45 -9.17
N GLU A 11 7.84 15.74 -9.24
CA GLU A 11 7.75 15.03 -9.52
C GLU A 11 7.72 14.42 -9.40
N LYS A 12 7.70 14.60 -9.20
CA LYS A 12 7.53 13.92 -9.05
C LYS A 12 7.24 13.66 -8.77
N VAL A 13 7.42 14.10 -8.77
CA VAL A 13 7.03 13.78 -8.34
C VAL A 13 6.56 13.75 -7.84
N THR A 14 6.31 13.92 -7.74
CA THR A 14 5.81 13.70 -7.28
C THR A 14 5.14 13.92 -6.61
N TRP A 15 4.58 14.38 -6.35
CA TRP A 15 3.99 14.44 -5.44
C TRP A 15 2.92 13.66 -4.89
N PHE A 16 2.94 12.81 -4.30
CA PHE A 16 2.15 11.65 -3.92
C PHE A 16 1.54 11.81 -2.55
N ASP A 17 2.14 12.56 -1.71
CA ASP A 17 1.72 12.71 -0.33
C ASP A 17 0.31 13.28 -0.19
N ASP A 18 0.00 14.31 -0.94
CA ASP A 18 -1.33 14.92 -0.86
C ASP A 18 -2.42 13.96 -1.23
N THR A 19 -2.21 13.19 -2.28
CA THR A 19 -3.20 12.26 -2.75
C THR A 19 -3.41 11.11 -1.78
N ASN A 20 -2.37 10.68 -1.11
CA ASN A 20 -2.49 9.60 -0.16
C ASN A 20 -3.20 10.04 1.12
N VAL A 21 -2.97 11.27 1.54
CA VAL A 21 -3.68 11.83 2.68
C VAL A 21 -5.19 11.84 2.42
N HIS A 22 -5.59 12.30 1.25
CA HIS A 22 -7.01 12.36 0.90
C HIS A 22 -7.64 10.99 0.78
N LYS A 23 -6.86 9.98 0.45
CA LYS A 23 -7.34 8.63 0.28
C LYS A 23 -8.01 8.08 1.55
N TYR A 24 -7.54 8.49 2.71
CA TYR A 24 -8.03 7.98 3.99
C TYR A 24 -8.91 8.96 4.74
N LYS A 25 -9.40 9.99 4.06
CA LYS A 25 -10.17 11.04 4.71
C LYS A 25 -11.36 10.53 5.50
N ASN A 26 -12.03 9.53 4.99
CA ASN A 26 -13.25 9.00 5.60
C ASN A 26 -13.03 7.64 6.25
N TRP A 27 -11.80 7.33 6.59
CA TRP A 27 -11.43 6.01 7.09
C TRP A 27 -12.33 5.53 8.22
N GLY A 28 -12.55 6.35 9.22
CA GLY A 28 -13.34 5.95 10.38
C GLY A 28 -14.79 5.66 10.04
N LYS A 29 -15.34 6.44 9.13
CA LYS A 29 -16.75 6.28 8.73
C LYS A 29 -16.96 4.99 7.95
N ASP A 30 -15.99 4.59 7.16
CA ASP A 30 -16.12 3.48 6.23
C ASP A 30 -15.59 2.18 6.77
N GLU A 31 -15.08 2.20 7.98
CA GLU A 31 -14.42 1.03 8.57
C GLU A 31 -15.34 -0.18 8.62
N PHE A 32 -16.60 0.02 9.00
CA PHE A 32 -17.54 -1.08 9.10
C PHE A 32 -17.84 -1.69 7.74
N ALA A 33 -18.03 -0.85 6.73
CA ALA A 33 -18.27 -1.32 5.37
C ALA A 33 -17.08 -2.09 4.83
N VAL A 34 -15.86 -1.61 5.13
CA VAL A 34 -14.64 -2.30 4.73
C VAL A 34 -14.58 -3.69 5.36
N LYS A 35 -14.92 -3.79 6.65
CA LYS A 35 -14.91 -5.09 7.33
C LYS A 35 -15.91 -6.06 6.74
N GLN A 36 -17.08 -5.59 6.35
CA GLN A 36 -18.08 -6.46 5.72
C GLN A 36 -17.63 -6.92 4.36
N SER A 37 -17.11 -6.01 3.56
CA SER A 37 -16.56 -6.35 2.26
C SER A 37 -15.43 -7.36 2.39
N PHE A 38 -14.56 -7.15 3.37
CA PHE A 38 -13.46 -8.04 3.66
C PHE A 38 -13.92 -9.45 3.96
N SER A 39 -14.96 -9.61 4.79
CA SER A 39 -15.41 -10.95 5.15
C SER A 39 -15.99 -11.72 3.95
N LYS A 40 -16.49 -11.03 2.94
CA LYS A 40 -16.98 -11.67 1.73
C LYS A 40 -15.86 -11.99 0.74
N ASN A 41 -14.87 -11.10 0.62
CA ASN A 41 -13.93 -11.15 -0.48
C ASN A 41 -12.49 -11.50 -0.06
N ARG A 42 -12.26 -11.72 1.21
CA ARG A 42 -10.88 -11.83 1.70
C ARG A 42 -10.06 -12.93 1.04
N ASP A 43 -10.71 -13.99 0.58
CA ASP A 43 -10.02 -15.11 -0.04
C ASP A 43 -10.22 -15.19 -1.54
N ALA A 44 -10.92 -14.21 -2.12
CA ALA A 44 -11.29 -14.27 -3.53
C ALA A 44 -10.07 -14.18 -4.46
N TYR A 45 -8.98 -13.59 -3.99
CA TYR A 45 -7.81 -13.35 -4.81
C TYR A 45 -6.59 -14.11 -4.33
N ASP A 46 -6.79 -15.16 -3.52
CA ASP A 46 -5.68 -15.89 -2.91
C ASP A 46 -4.67 -16.41 -3.92
N ASP A 47 -5.15 -16.95 -5.04
CA ASP A 47 -4.24 -17.49 -6.06
C ASP A 47 -3.40 -16.40 -6.69
N ILE A 48 -4.03 -15.28 -7.05
CA ILE A 48 -3.33 -14.16 -7.65
C ILE A 48 -2.32 -13.59 -6.66
N ILE A 49 -2.72 -13.43 -5.40
CA ILE A 49 -1.85 -12.90 -4.35
C ILE A 49 -0.66 -13.82 -4.12
N ALA A 50 -0.92 -15.14 -4.02
CA ALA A 50 0.16 -16.10 -3.79
C ALA A 50 1.16 -16.08 -4.93
N GLN A 51 0.68 -16.01 -6.16
CA GLN A 51 1.55 -15.99 -7.33
C GLN A 51 2.40 -14.72 -7.37
N ALA A 52 1.78 -13.56 -7.15
CA ALA A 52 2.51 -12.29 -7.17
C ALA A 52 3.50 -12.20 -6.02
N ALA A 53 3.11 -12.64 -4.82
CA ALA A 53 3.99 -12.63 -3.67
C ALA A 53 5.19 -13.53 -3.90
N SER A 54 4.96 -14.74 -4.42
CA SER A 54 6.05 -15.66 -4.73
C SER A 54 7.01 -15.06 -5.76
N MET A 55 6.46 -14.45 -6.80
CA MET A 55 7.28 -13.87 -7.86
C MET A 55 8.20 -12.76 -7.34
N HIS A 56 7.76 -12.01 -6.35
CA HIS A 56 8.51 -10.87 -5.85
C HIS A 56 9.14 -11.10 -4.47
N GLY A 57 9.12 -12.35 -3.98
CA GLY A 57 9.74 -12.67 -2.71
C GLY A 57 9.06 -12.02 -1.51
N LEU A 58 7.74 -11.92 -1.55
CA LEU A 58 6.96 -11.28 -0.48
C LEU A 58 6.13 -12.32 0.26
N ASP A 59 5.81 -12.02 1.51
CA ASP A 59 4.85 -12.82 2.28
C ASP A 59 3.44 -12.48 1.79
N LYS A 60 2.67 -13.51 1.40
CA LYS A 60 1.33 -13.31 0.91
C LYS A 60 0.42 -12.66 1.96
N GLY A 61 0.64 -12.96 3.24
CA GLY A 61 -0.13 -12.33 4.31
C GLY A 61 0.09 -10.83 4.39
N LEU A 62 1.31 -10.38 4.11
CA LEU A 62 1.59 -8.95 4.04
C LEU A 62 0.83 -8.29 2.89
N VAL A 63 0.80 -8.93 1.73
CA VAL A 63 0.05 -8.40 0.58
C VAL A 63 -1.43 -8.33 0.93
N LYS A 64 -1.97 -9.36 1.59
CA LYS A 64 -3.38 -9.34 2.02
C LYS A 64 -3.66 -8.22 3.01
N ALA A 65 -2.74 -7.96 3.93
CA ALA A 65 -2.91 -6.86 4.89
C ALA A 65 -2.96 -5.51 4.19
N ILE A 66 -2.13 -5.33 3.17
CA ILE A 66 -2.14 -4.09 2.38
C ILE A 66 -3.46 -3.97 1.62
N ILE A 67 -3.90 -5.02 0.93
CA ILE A 67 -5.15 -4.99 0.18
C ILE A 67 -6.33 -4.71 1.10
N HIS A 68 -6.36 -5.35 2.27
CA HIS A 68 -7.40 -5.08 3.26
C HIS A 68 -7.44 -3.60 3.63
N THR A 69 -6.28 -3.04 3.93
CA THR A 69 -6.18 -1.64 4.34
C THR A 69 -6.53 -0.69 3.20
N GLU A 70 -6.11 -1.00 1.99
CA GLU A 70 -6.31 -0.10 0.86
C GLU A 70 -7.73 -0.13 0.30
N SER A 71 -8.32 -1.30 0.16
CA SER A 71 -9.57 -1.43 -0.58
C SER A 71 -10.62 -2.30 0.08
N GLY A 72 -10.28 -3.00 1.16
CA GLY A 72 -11.19 -4.00 1.72
C GLY A 72 -11.49 -5.11 0.72
N PHE A 73 -10.54 -5.43 -0.15
CA PHE A 73 -10.68 -6.45 -1.19
C PHE A 73 -11.72 -6.09 -2.26
N ASN A 74 -11.98 -4.80 -2.45
CA ASN A 74 -12.88 -4.34 -3.50
C ASN A 74 -12.05 -3.98 -4.73
N PRO A 75 -12.16 -4.75 -5.84
CA PRO A 75 -11.34 -4.48 -7.02
C PRO A 75 -11.73 -3.19 -7.73
N ARG A 76 -12.89 -2.63 -7.42
CA ARG A 76 -13.35 -1.39 -8.02
C ARG A 76 -13.17 -0.19 -7.11
N ALA A 77 -12.47 -0.35 -6.00
CA ALA A 77 -12.26 0.74 -5.05
C ALA A 77 -11.57 1.92 -5.72
N ARG A 78 -12.00 3.11 -5.34
CA ARG A 78 -11.49 4.34 -5.93
C ARG A 78 -11.48 5.43 -4.88
N SER A 79 -10.35 6.11 -4.73
CA SER A 79 -10.26 7.26 -3.83
C SER A 79 -10.56 8.54 -4.58
N GLY A 80 -10.92 9.59 -3.86
CA GLY A 80 -11.13 10.91 -4.44
C GLY A 80 -9.93 11.38 -5.25
N PRO A 81 -8.70 11.28 -4.72
CA PRO A 81 -7.51 11.70 -5.47
C PRO A 81 -7.13 10.82 -6.65
N GLY A 82 -7.72 9.62 -6.78
CA GLY A 82 -7.50 8.82 -7.97
C GLY A 82 -6.74 7.52 -7.76
N ALA A 83 -6.54 7.09 -6.53
CA ALA A 83 -6.00 5.75 -6.28
C ALA A 83 -7.08 4.72 -6.64
N LYS A 84 -6.70 3.62 -7.26
CA LYS A 84 -7.67 2.68 -7.82
C LYS A 84 -7.29 1.24 -7.59
N GLY A 85 -8.32 0.41 -7.39
CA GLY A 85 -8.20 -1.03 -7.38
C GLY A 85 -7.77 -1.60 -6.04
N LEU A 86 -7.47 -2.88 -6.05
CA LEU A 86 -7.21 -3.65 -4.83
C LEU A 86 -6.08 -3.08 -3.98
N MET A 87 -4.98 -2.66 -4.60
CA MET A 87 -3.83 -2.10 -3.89
C MET A 87 -3.76 -0.58 -4.01
N GLN A 88 -4.82 0.04 -4.50
CA GLN A 88 -4.98 1.49 -4.59
C GLN A 88 -3.80 2.18 -5.24
N LEU A 89 -3.59 1.88 -6.53
CA LEU A 89 -2.49 2.48 -7.28
C LEU A 89 -2.88 3.86 -7.79
N MET A 90 -2.02 4.84 -7.55
CA MET A 90 -2.15 6.14 -8.18
C MET A 90 -1.78 6.03 -9.65
N PRO A 91 -2.32 6.90 -10.51
CA PRO A 91 -2.03 6.81 -11.95
C PRO A 91 -0.54 6.79 -12.28
N ALA A 92 0.26 7.60 -11.61
CA ALA A 92 1.70 7.62 -11.87
C ALA A 92 2.37 6.31 -11.48
N THR A 93 1.94 5.71 -10.39
CA THR A 93 2.48 4.42 -9.95
C THR A 93 2.06 3.31 -10.92
N ALA A 94 0.81 3.33 -11.37
CA ALA A 94 0.34 2.37 -12.36
C ALA A 94 1.18 2.43 -13.63
N ARG A 95 1.44 3.63 -14.13
CA ARG A 95 2.29 3.81 -15.32
C ARG A 95 3.71 3.31 -15.08
N ARG A 96 4.26 3.63 -13.92
CA ARG A 96 5.62 3.26 -13.54
C ARG A 96 5.83 1.74 -13.56
N PHE A 97 4.83 0.99 -13.16
CA PHE A 97 4.91 -0.46 -13.07
C PHE A 97 4.09 -1.17 -14.16
N ALA A 98 3.81 -0.45 -15.24
CA ALA A 98 3.20 -1.01 -16.47
C ALA A 98 1.83 -1.64 -16.24
N VAL A 99 1.03 -1.04 -15.36
CA VAL A 99 -0.35 -1.45 -15.15
C VAL A 99 -1.23 -0.66 -16.10
N THR A 100 -1.88 -1.34 -17.04
CA THR A 100 -2.76 -0.68 -18.02
C THR A 100 -4.22 -0.69 -17.59
N ASP A 101 -4.64 -1.70 -16.83
CA ASP A 101 -5.99 -1.75 -16.27
C ASP A 101 -5.90 -1.90 -14.75
N VAL A 102 -6.09 -0.78 -14.06
CA VAL A 102 -5.95 -0.74 -12.60
C VAL A 102 -7.06 -1.50 -11.88
N TYR A 103 -8.16 -1.81 -12.57
CA TYR A 103 -9.25 -2.56 -11.96
C TYR A 103 -9.14 -4.06 -12.21
N ASP A 104 -8.19 -4.48 -13.04
CA ASP A 104 -7.92 -5.90 -13.22
C ASP A 104 -7.12 -6.43 -12.03
N PRO A 105 -7.64 -7.41 -11.28
CA PRO A 105 -6.96 -7.87 -10.07
C PRO A 105 -5.52 -8.31 -10.29
N ALA A 106 -5.26 -9.09 -11.34
CA ALA A 106 -3.90 -9.58 -11.58
C ALA A 106 -2.95 -8.44 -11.88
N GLN A 107 -3.36 -7.47 -12.70
CA GLN A 107 -2.49 -6.33 -13.02
C GLN A 107 -2.28 -5.44 -11.83
N ASN A 108 -3.34 -5.16 -11.07
CA ASN A 108 -3.24 -4.29 -9.92
C ASN A 108 -2.32 -4.89 -8.86
N ILE A 109 -2.55 -6.14 -8.51
CA ILE A 109 -1.72 -6.84 -7.51
C ILE A 109 -0.30 -6.98 -8.03
N GLY A 110 -0.12 -7.25 -9.32
CA GLY A 110 1.21 -7.32 -9.92
C GLY A 110 1.98 -6.03 -9.77
N GLY A 111 1.35 -4.91 -10.09
CA GLY A 111 2.00 -3.60 -9.96
C GLY A 111 2.27 -3.20 -8.53
N GLY A 112 1.29 -3.43 -7.66
CA GLY A 112 1.45 -3.10 -6.24
C GLY A 112 2.55 -3.89 -5.57
N THR A 113 2.66 -5.18 -5.89
CA THR A 113 3.71 -6.02 -5.30
C THR A 113 5.09 -5.65 -5.85
N LYS A 114 5.19 -5.28 -7.12
CA LYS A 114 6.45 -4.76 -7.67
C LYS A 114 6.89 -3.51 -6.92
N TYR A 115 5.96 -2.60 -6.68
CA TYR A 115 6.28 -1.37 -5.96
C TYR A 115 6.73 -1.67 -4.54
N LEU A 116 6.00 -2.55 -3.86
CA LEU A 116 6.37 -2.94 -2.50
C LEU A 116 7.77 -3.57 -2.47
N ARG A 117 8.09 -4.46 -3.42
CA ARG A 117 9.42 -5.04 -3.50
C ARG A 117 10.49 -3.98 -3.71
N PHE A 118 10.22 -3.02 -4.60
CA PHE A 118 11.13 -1.89 -4.82
C PHE A 118 11.40 -1.13 -3.51
N LEU A 119 10.33 -0.85 -2.76
CA LEU A 119 10.45 -0.10 -1.52
C LEU A 119 11.22 -0.87 -0.45
N LEU A 120 10.97 -2.17 -0.34
CA LEU A 120 11.71 -3.00 0.62
C LEU A 120 13.19 -3.02 0.29
N LYS A 121 13.55 -3.11 -0.98
CA LYS A 121 14.96 -3.04 -1.38
C LYS A 121 15.56 -1.67 -1.06
N ARG A 122 14.81 -0.61 -1.36
CA ARG A 122 15.28 0.74 -1.12
C ARG A 122 15.56 1.01 0.36
N PHE A 123 14.75 0.44 1.24
CA PHE A 123 14.83 0.72 2.68
C PHE A 123 15.42 -0.45 3.47
N ASN A 124 16.25 -1.27 2.83
CA ASN A 124 17.00 -2.35 3.47
C ASN A 124 16.12 -3.33 4.22
N ASN A 125 14.97 -3.66 3.63
CA ASN A 125 13.97 -4.58 4.18
C ASN A 125 13.34 -4.10 5.49
N ASP A 126 13.39 -2.80 5.76
CA ASP A 126 12.65 -2.21 6.86
C ASP A 126 11.18 -2.10 6.44
N LEU A 127 10.35 -2.99 6.99
CA LEU A 127 8.96 -3.10 6.56
C LEU A 127 8.17 -1.83 6.84
N GLU A 128 8.36 -1.23 8.01
CA GLU A 128 7.62 -0.01 8.34
C GLU A 128 7.97 1.14 7.42
N LEU A 129 9.24 1.28 7.06
CA LEU A 129 9.65 2.31 6.12
C LEU A 129 9.09 2.04 4.71
N ALA A 130 9.07 0.77 4.30
CA ALA A 130 8.50 0.41 3.01
C ALA A 130 7.01 0.73 2.97
N LEU A 131 6.29 0.44 4.03
CA LEU A 131 4.86 0.75 4.11
C LEU A 131 4.62 2.25 4.11
N ALA A 132 5.44 3.01 4.83
CA ALA A 132 5.36 4.46 4.82
C ALA A 132 5.61 4.99 3.40
N GLY A 133 6.57 4.43 2.69
CA GLY A 133 6.84 4.81 1.31
C GLY A 133 5.70 4.43 0.37
N TYR A 134 5.07 3.29 0.61
CA TYR A 134 3.91 2.88 -0.18
C TYR A 134 2.77 3.89 -0.06
N ASN A 135 2.56 4.41 1.13
CA ASN A 135 1.49 5.37 1.39
C ASN A 135 1.88 6.80 1.00
N ALA A 136 3.06 7.26 1.38
CA ALA A 136 3.45 8.66 1.25
C ALA A 136 4.45 8.93 0.13
N GLY A 137 4.95 7.89 -0.53
CA GLY A 137 5.99 8.01 -1.53
C GLY A 137 7.37 7.90 -0.90
N GLU A 138 8.29 7.27 -1.63
CA GLU A 138 9.65 7.07 -1.13
C GLU A 138 10.41 8.37 -0.92
N GLY A 139 10.08 9.41 -1.71
CA GLY A 139 10.72 10.70 -1.54
C GLY A 139 10.48 11.32 -0.17
N ASN A 140 9.28 11.14 0.37
CA ASN A 140 8.97 11.65 1.70
C ASN A 140 9.71 10.87 2.78
N VAL A 141 9.84 9.56 2.62
CA VAL A 141 10.61 8.77 3.58
C VAL A 141 12.07 9.20 3.55
N ASP A 142 12.62 9.43 2.37
CA ASP A 142 14.00 9.92 2.24
C ASP A 142 14.15 11.29 2.89
N LYS A 143 13.20 12.18 2.64
CA LYS A 143 13.24 13.54 3.15
C LYS A 143 13.27 13.58 4.67
N TYR A 144 12.44 12.78 5.30
CA TYR A 144 12.34 12.76 6.76
C TYR A 144 13.23 11.71 7.40
N LYS A 145 13.94 10.93 6.60
CA LYS A 145 14.85 9.88 7.08
C LYS A 145 14.16 8.91 8.03
N GLY A 146 12.91 8.61 7.71
CA GLY A 146 12.08 7.74 8.51
C GLY A 146 10.63 7.88 8.11
N ILE A 147 9.73 7.39 8.94
CA ILE A 147 8.30 7.55 8.69
C ILE A 147 7.98 9.04 8.73
N PRO A 148 7.42 9.61 7.65
CA PRO A 148 7.09 11.03 7.66
C PRO A 148 6.11 11.38 8.78
N PRO A 149 6.17 12.61 9.32
CA PRO A 149 5.30 13.00 10.41
C PRO A 149 3.90 13.35 9.93
N PHE A 150 3.35 12.54 9.06
CA PHE A 150 1.98 12.68 8.55
C PHE A 150 1.11 11.73 9.34
N ALA A 151 0.07 12.26 9.99
CA ALA A 151 -0.82 11.43 10.80
C ALA A 151 -1.39 10.26 10.00
N GLU A 152 -1.75 10.50 8.76
CA GLU A 152 -2.28 9.44 7.90
C GLU A 152 -1.29 8.35 7.58
N THR A 153 -0.05 8.71 7.33
CA THR A 153 0.99 7.71 7.03
C THR A 153 1.31 6.88 8.26
N GLN A 154 1.43 7.54 9.40
CA GLN A 154 1.67 6.82 10.66
C GLN A 154 0.54 5.86 10.97
N ASP A 155 -0.70 6.30 10.76
CA ASP A 155 -1.87 5.46 10.96
C ASP A 155 -1.92 4.30 9.98
N TYR A 156 -1.58 4.56 8.72
CA TYR A 156 -1.52 3.53 7.70
C TYR A 156 -0.56 2.41 8.07
N VAL A 157 0.66 2.77 8.45
CA VAL A 157 1.68 1.79 8.84
C VAL A 157 1.16 0.95 9.99
N ARG A 158 0.58 1.60 11.00
CA ARG A 158 0.06 0.93 12.18
C ARG A 158 -1.06 -0.04 11.81
N ARG A 159 -1.98 0.36 10.94
CA ARG A 159 -3.10 -0.47 10.53
C ARG A 159 -2.66 -1.68 9.71
N VAL A 160 -1.75 -1.48 8.77
CA VAL A 160 -1.24 -2.61 7.98
C VAL A 160 -0.52 -3.61 8.88
N MET A 161 0.36 -3.12 9.75
CA MET A 161 1.11 -3.99 10.65
C MET A 161 0.18 -4.76 11.58
N SER A 162 -0.83 -4.08 12.12
CA SER A 162 -1.80 -4.73 13.01
C SER A 162 -2.55 -5.85 12.29
N ARG A 163 -3.04 -5.57 11.09
CA ARG A 163 -3.76 -6.58 10.32
C ARG A 163 -2.88 -7.73 9.90
N TYR A 164 -1.66 -7.41 9.49
CA TYR A 164 -0.69 -8.44 9.14
C TYR A 164 -0.47 -9.38 10.32
N ASN A 165 -0.19 -8.83 11.48
CA ASN A 165 0.11 -9.63 12.67
C ASN A 165 -1.10 -10.40 13.19
N LYS A 166 -2.27 -9.78 13.18
CA LYS A 166 -3.46 -10.38 13.80
C LYS A 166 -4.27 -11.27 12.87
N LEU A 167 -4.26 -10.98 11.57
CA LEU A 167 -5.17 -11.66 10.65
C LEU A 167 -4.46 -12.52 9.60
N TYR A 168 -3.23 -12.18 9.25
CA TYR A 168 -2.61 -12.76 8.07
C TYR A 168 -1.28 -13.46 8.35
N GLY A 169 -1.06 -13.86 9.59
CA GLY A 169 0.06 -14.73 9.92
C GLY A 169 1.40 -14.04 10.12
N GLY A 170 1.44 -12.73 9.99
CA GLY A 170 2.64 -11.99 10.31
C GLY A 170 2.86 -11.99 11.82
N ASN A 171 4.11 -11.94 12.23
CA ASN A 171 4.45 -11.84 13.64
C ASN A 171 5.85 -11.27 13.70
N THR A 172 5.90 -9.94 13.74
CA THR A 172 7.19 -9.26 13.70
C THR A 172 8.07 -9.62 14.88
N SER A 173 7.47 -9.91 16.04
CA SER A 173 8.25 -10.37 17.19
C SER A 173 8.91 -11.71 16.90
N ARG A 174 8.15 -12.65 16.33
CA ARG A 174 8.70 -13.95 15.98
C ARG A 174 9.76 -13.84 14.90
N LEU A 175 9.51 -13.00 13.89
CA LEU A 175 10.48 -12.81 12.82
C LEU A 175 11.77 -12.20 13.33
N SER A 176 11.67 -11.25 14.26
CA SER A 176 12.88 -10.63 14.79
C SER A 176 13.67 -11.57 15.71
N MET A 177 13.05 -12.62 16.22
CA MET A 177 13.76 -13.62 16.99
C MET A 177 14.50 -14.62 16.13
N ASN A 178 14.13 -14.71 14.89
CA ASN A 178 14.73 -15.61 13.94
C ASN A 178 15.86 -14.95 13.17
#